data_f3e3b771b961343e2a8b30101133c921
#
_entry.id   f3e3b771b961343e2a8b30101133c921
#
_cell.length_a   1.000
_cell.length_b   1.000
_cell.length_c   1.000
_cell.angle_alpha   90.00
_cell.angle_beta   90.00
_cell.angle_gamma   90.00
#
_symmetry.space_group_name_H-M   'P 1'
#
loop_
_entity.id
_entity.type
_entity.pdbx_description
1 polymer ?
#
loop_
_entity_poly.entity_id
_entity_poly.type
_entity_poly.pdbx_seq_one_letter_code
_entity_poly.pdbx_strand_id
1 'polypeptide(L)' 'MTVKEIGELIKKRREFLNLRQEDLSELSKVTIKTIHLVEQGSGNPSYETLNKLSVVLGLELLLQVKKLS' A
#
# COMPACT_ATOMS: atom_id res chain seq x y z
N MET A 1 10.25 -8.38 1.67
CA MET A 1 9.04 -7.87 2.33
C MET A 1 7.84 -8.73 1.94
N THR A 2 7.03 -9.12 2.89
CA THR A 2 5.85 -9.94 2.65
C THR A 2 4.64 -9.08 2.33
N VAL A 3 3.59 -9.69 1.78
CA VAL A 3 2.33 -8.99 1.50
C VAL A 3 1.77 -8.42 2.80
N LYS A 4 1.91 -9.15 3.91
CA LYS A 4 1.45 -8.68 5.22
C LYS A 4 2.21 -7.44 5.66
N GLU A 5 3.53 -7.44 5.49
CA GLU A 5 4.36 -6.29 5.86
C GLU A 5 4.05 -5.08 5.01
N ILE A 6 3.80 -5.29 3.71
CA ILE A 6 3.40 -4.21 2.81
C ILE A 6 2.08 -3.61 3.28
N GLY A 7 1.11 -4.46 3.62
CA GLY A 7 -0.19 -4.01 4.10
C GLY A 7 -0.09 -3.20 5.39
N GLU A 8 0.76 -3.65 6.32
CA GLU A 8 0.97 -2.93 7.58
C GLU A 8 1.62 -1.57 7.35
N LEU A 9 2.59 -1.49 6.44
CA LEU A 9 3.24 -0.23 6.11
C LEU A 9 2.25 0.76 5.51
N ILE A 10 1.42 0.29 4.58
CA ILE A 10 0.40 1.13 3.95
C ILE A 10 -0.58 1.64 5.00
N LYS A 11 -1.07 0.77 5.87
CA LYS A 11 -2.00 1.15 6.93
C LYS A 11 -1.40 2.18 7.87
N LYS A 12 -0.19 1.93 8.35
CA LYS A 12 0.49 2.84 9.29
C LYS A 12 0.72 4.21 8.65
N ARG A 13 1.14 4.23 7.39
CA ARG A 13 1.37 5.50 6.69
C ARG A 13 0.08 6.26 6.50
N ARG A 14 -1.00 5.54 6.13
CA ARG A 14 -2.32 6.16 6.00
C ARG A 14 -2.76 6.80 7.31
N GLU A 15 -2.63 6.05 8.41
CA GLU A 15 -3.01 6.55 9.73
C GLU A 15 -2.15 7.74 10.16
N PHE A 16 -0.86 7.67 9.88
CA PHE A 16 0.07 8.77 10.16
C PHE A 16 -0.38 10.07 9.46
N LEU A 17 -0.90 9.94 8.24
CA LEU A 17 -1.38 11.09 7.47
C LEU A 17 -2.83 11.46 7.81
N ASN A 18 -3.42 10.81 8.81
CA ASN A 18 -4.80 11.04 9.24
C ASN A 18 -5.83 10.83 8.14
N LEU A 19 -5.57 9.85 7.26
CA LEU A 19 -6.49 9.48 6.21
C LEU A 19 -7.31 8.27 6.62
N ARG A 20 -8.61 8.30 6.34
CA ARG A 20 -9.45 7.12 6.47
C ARG A 20 -9.29 6.28 5.21
N GLN A 21 -9.74 5.03 5.24
CA GLN A 21 -9.68 4.20 4.04
C GLN A 21 -10.46 4.82 2.88
N GLU A 22 -11.60 5.45 3.17
CA GLU A 22 -12.40 6.12 2.14
C GLU A 22 -11.68 7.33 1.54
N ASP A 23 -10.90 8.05 2.34
CA ASP A 23 -10.11 9.18 1.84
C ASP A 23 -9.03 8.67 0.89
N LEU A 24 -8.35 7.60 1.29
CA LEU A 24 -7.33 7.00 0.44
C LEU A 24 -7.93 6.46 -0.85
N SER A 25 -9.13 5.88 -0.77
CA SER A 25 -9.83 5.39 -1.95
C SER A 25 -10.12 6.51 -2.94
N GLU A 26 -10.62 7.64 -2.45
CA GLU A 26 -10.90 8.79 -3.31
C GLU A 26 -9.64 9.31 -4.00
N LEU A 27 -8.57 9.45 -3.23
CA LEU A 27 -7.33 10.03 -3.75
C LEU A 27 -6.58 9.09 -4.69
N SER A 28 -6.59 7.80 -4.39
CA SER A 28 -5.82 6.81 -5.17
C SER A 28 -6.60 6.19 -6.31
N LYS A 29 -7.94 6.31 -6.29
CA LYS A 29 -8.83 5.64 -7.24
C LYS A 29 -8.80 4.12 -7.10
N VAL A 30 -8.37 3.64 -5.94
CA VAL A 30 -8.45 2.23 -5.58
C VAL A 30 -9.67 2.05 -4.70
N THR A 31 -10.44 0.99 -4.90
CA THR A 31 -11.66 0.77 -4.12
C THR A 31 -11.37 0.51 -2.65
N ILE A 32 -12.30 0.88 -1.78
CA ILE A 32 -12.17 0.63 -0.33
C ILE A 32 -11.99 -0.86 -0.06
N LYS A 33 -12.72 -1.71 -0.78
CA LYS A 33 -12.59 -3.15 -0.63
C LYS A 33 -11.16 -3.63 -0.89
N THR A 34 -10.54 -3.12 -1.94
CA THR A 34 -9.17 -3.47 -2.28
C THR A 34 -8.21 -2.95 -1.22
N ILE A 35 -8.40 -1.72 -0.76
CA ILE A 35 -7.56 -1.13 0.30
C ILE A 35 -7.64 -1.98 1.56
N HIS A 36 -8.85 -2.37 1.95
CA HIS A 36 -9.07 -3.20 3.13
C HIS A 36 -8.30 -4.52 3.03
N LEU A 37 -8.38 -5.19 1.87
CA LEU A 37 -7.66 -6.45 1.65
C LEU A 37 -6.15 -6.25 1.68
N VAL A 38 -5.65 -5.17 1.06
CA VAL A 38 -4.22 -4.87 1.08
C VAL A 38 -3.73 -4.66 2.50
N GLU A 39 -4.44 -3.88 3.28
CA GLU A 39 -4.05 -3.57 4.66
C GLU A 39 -4.11 -4.78 5.57
N GLN A 40 -4.97 -5.74 5.27
CA GLN A 40 -5.03 -6.99 6.02
C GLN A 40 -3.92 -7.97 5.63
N GLY A 41 -3.19 -7.68 4.55
CA GLY A 41 -2.19 -8.60 4.04
C GLY A 41 -2.82 -9.77 3.32
N SER A 42 -4.05 -9.60 2.82
CA SER A 42 -4.79 -10.63 2.12
C SER A 42 -4.70 -10.43 0.61
N GLY A 43 -4.86 -11.52 -0.12
CA GLY A 43 -4.87 -11.46 -1.57
C GLY A 43 -3.48 -11.27 -2.16
N ASN A 44 -3.46 -10.79 -3.37
CA ASN A 44 -2.21 -10.63 -4.12
C ASN A 44 -2.32 -9.32 -4.94
N PRO A 45 -2.12 -8.18 -4.29
CA PRO A 45 -2.27 -6.89 -4.96
C PRO A 45 -1.29 -6.74 -6.11
N SER A 46 -1.76 -6.15 -7.20
CA SER A 46 -0.91 -5.89 -8.35
C SER A 46 0.06 -4.75 -8.06
N TYR A 47 1.12 -4.68 -8.84
CA TYR A 47 2.04 -3.55 -8.79
C TYR A 47 1.29 -2.23 -9.00
N GLU A 48 0.40 -2.21 -9.97
CA GLU A 48 -0.37 -0.99 -10.29
C GLU A 48 -1.17 -0.51 -9.08
N THR A 49 -1.86 -1.43 -8.40
CA THR A 49 -2.62 -1.09 -7.19
C THR A 49 -1.71 -0.52 -6.11
N LEU A 50 -0.61 -1.21 -5.84
CA LEU A 50 0.33 -0.76 -4.82
C LEU A 50 0.94 0.60 -5.17
N ASN A 51 1.23 0.82 -6.45
CA ASN A 51 1.79 2.09 -6.89
C ASN A 51 0.80 3.24 -6.70
N LYS A 52 -0.46 3.02 -7.04
CA LYS A 52 -1.50 4.04 -6.84
C LYS A 52 -1.62 4.45 -5.38
N LEU A 53 -1.59 3.48 -4.47
CA LEU A 53 -1.64 3.75 -3.04
C LEU A 53 -0.37 4.47 -2.58
N SER A 54 0.77 4.01 -3.04
CA SER A 54 2.08 4.57 -2.65
C SER A 54 2.22 6.03 -3.04
N VAL A 55 1.77 6.38 -4.24
CA VAL A 55 1.84 7.77 -4.72
C VAL A 55 1.12 8.71 -3.76
N VAL A 56 -0.08 8.33 -3.31
CA VAL A 56 -0.87 9.14 -2.38
C VAL A 56 -0.18 9.24 -1.02
N LEU A 57 0.41 8.14 -0.58
CA LEU A 57 0.98 8.03 0.77
C LEU A 57 2.43 8.53 0.87
N GLY A 58 3.03 8.94 -0.24
CA GLY A 58 4.42 9.37 -0.24
C GLY A 58 5.39 8.22 -0.05
N LEU A 59 5.01 7.03 -0.51
CA LEU A 59 5.87 5.85 -0.47
C LEU A 59 6.40 5.54 -1.86
N GLU A 60 7.55 4.90 -1.92
CA GLU A 60 8.12 4.41 -3.18
C GLU A 60 8.11 2.90 -3.21
N LEU A 61 7.81 2.35 -4.39
CA LEU A 61 8.01 0.93 -4.66
C LEU A 61 9.35 0.79 -5.35
N LEU A 62 10.25 0.06 -4.74
CA LEU A 62 11.61 -0.03 -5.22
C LEU A 62 12.05 -1.49 -5.30
N LEU A 63 12.64 -1.84 -6.44
CA LEU A 63 13.29 -3.13 -6.59
C LEU A 63 14.79 -2.91 -6.62
N GLN A 64 15.49 -3.68 -5.81
CA GLN A 64 16.93 -3.59 -5.72
C GLN A 64 17.56 -4.94 -5.95
N VAL A 65 18.70 -4.94 -6.62
CA VAL A 65 19.47 -6.17 -6.76
C VAL A 65 19.99 -6.54 -5.38
N LYS A 66 19.70 -7.78 -4.98
CA LYS A 66 20.16 -8.25 -3.68
C LYS A 66 21.67 -8.31 -3.66
N LYS A 67 22.26 -7.70 -2.64
CA LYS A 67 23.70 -7.74 -2.47
C LYS A 67 24.15 -9.16 -2.11
N LEU A 68 25.09 -9.68 -2.88
CA LEU A 68 25.72 -10.96 -2.59
C LEU A 68 27.03 -10.68 -1.86
N SER A 69 27.20 -11.31 -0.74
CA SER A 69 28.43 -11.19 0.04
C SER A 69 29.30 -12.41 -0.14
#